data_8b3a1c0ccc49c1ce27dffbdd6e5422ab
#
_entry.id   8b3a1c0ccc49c1ce27dffbdd6e5422ab
#
_cell.length_a   1.000
_cell.length_b   1.000
_cell.length_c   1.000
_cell.angle_alpha   90.00
_cell.angle_beta   90.00
_cell.angle_gamma   90.00
#
_symmetry.space_group_name_H-M   'P 1'
#
loop_
_entity.id
_entity.type
_entity.pdbx_description
1 polymer ?
#
loop_
_entity_poly.entity_id
_entity_poly.type
_entity_poly.pdbx_seq_one_letter_code
_entity_poly.pdbx_strand_id
1 'polypeptide(L)'
;MTNPDGPHLRTALNLAAAGVPPLPLRAAKVPFGNCRACTNGACGGRPNMKVPGPCRCPGPCHGWAAATLDPHVLTSPAWAPAWRQAGAVAYHPGGAGVTVVDLDNPAAIAWARAALPATRTVATTRGEHWIYRGVLQSVNAVRPGVDIKSLMSYARWRGPGTGTMTDLPTAIRALATIRPAARPAAVSPARPAVTVPGGGGQCPHRTPTYLDRGIAMAEQRITDAQSAVHTTVYRTFLAVLSTHGRCGCLTDTHITRLFTAAQAKGESPRHCTDAWTNARTRLGL
;
A
#
# COMPACT_ATOMS: atom_id res chain seq x y z
N MET A 1 -31.90 20.59 -5.42
CA MET A 1 -31.71 19.96 -4.09
C MET A 1 -30.84 18.73 -4.30
N THR A 2 -29.57 18.84 -4.00
CA THR A 2 -28.63 17.68 -4.04
C THR A 2 -29.01 16.74 -2.91
N ASN A 3 -29.38 15.51 -3.27
CA ASN A 3 -29.72 14.46 -2.32
C ASN A 3 -28.56 14.30 -1.31
N PRO A 4 -28.78 14.50 0.00
CA PRO A 4 -27.71 14.40 1.01
C PRO A 4 -27.07 12.99 1.05
N ASP A 5 -27.78 11.98 0.53
CA ASP A 5 -27.33 10.60 0.46
C ASP A 5 -26.81 10.28 -0.95
N GLY A 6 -25.61 10.73 -1.26
CA GLY A 6 -24.94 10.40 -2.52
C GLY A 6 -24.89 8.87 -2.76
N PRO A 7 -24.76 8.43 -4.03
CA PRO A 7 -24.82 6.99 -4.40
C PRO A 7 -23.78 6.13 -3.63
N HIS A 8 -22.68 6.72 -3.25
CA HIS A 8 -21.62 6.02 -2.49
C HIS A 8 -22.03 5.76 -1.03
N LEU A 9 -22.69 6.71 -0.36
CA LEU A 9 -23.18 6.51 1.00
C LEU A 9 -24.29 5.45 1.03
N ARG A 10 -25.21 5.47 0.07
CA ARG A 10 -26.25 4.45 -0.04
C ARG A 10 -25.64 3.05 -0.23
N THR A 11 -24.65 2.92 -1.10
CA THR A 11 -23.91 1.66 -1.28
C THR A 11 -23.25 1.23 0.03
N ALA A 12 -22.64 2.15 0.76
CA ALA A 12 -22.00 1.87 2.03
C ALA A 12 -22.99 1.37 3.09
N LEU A 13 -24.15 2.02 3.22
CA LEU A 13 -25.20 1.59 4.15
C LEU A 13 -25.73 0.18 3.82
N ASN A 14 -25.92 -0.13 2.54
CA ASN A 14 -26.32 -1.48 2.12
C ASN A 14 -25.24 -2.53 2.44
N LEU A 15 -23.97 -2.19 2.27
CA LEU A 15 -22.86 -3.08 2.65
C LEU A 15 -22.82 -3.29 4.16
N ALA A 16 -22.95 -2.23 4.95
CA ALA A 16 -22.97 -2.32 6.41
C ALA A 16 -24.13 -3.20 6.90
N ALA A 17 -25.32 -3.02 6.35
CA ALA A 17 -26.48 -3.87 6.65
C ALA A 17 -26.28 -5.35 6.27
N ALA A 18 -25.44 -5.62 5.26
CA ALA A 18 -25.05 -6.97 4.86
C ALA A 18 -23.84 -7.52 5.65
N GLY A 19 -23.37 -6.84 6.70
CA GLY A 19 -22.22 -7.27 7.50
C GLY A 19 -20.85 -7.05 6.84
N VAL A 20 -20.79 -6.20 5.81
CA VAL A 20 -19.56 -5.87 5.09
C VAL A 20 -19.10 -4.45 5.46
N PRO A 21 -18.04 -4.25 6.26
CA PRO A 21 -17.63 -2.93 6.75
C PRO A 21 -17.12 -2.04 5.62
N PRO A 22 -17.87 -0.98 5.22
CA PRO A 22 -17.46 -0.08 4.15
C PRO A 22 -16.58 1.06 4.64
N LEU A 23 -15.90 1.69 3.67
CA LEU A 23 -15.20 2.96 3.82
C LEU A 23 -15.21 3.74 2.50
N PRO A 24 -15.17 5.10 2.53
CA PRO A 24 -15.06 5.90 1.32
C PRO A 24 -13.63 5.87 0.77
N LEU A 25 -13.50 5.87 -0.56
CA LEU A 25 -12.25 6.12 -1.26
C LEU A 25 -12.34 7.39 -2.09
N ARG A 26 -11.28 8.18 -2.13
CA ARG A 26 -11.10 9.26 -3.09
C ARG A 26 -10.92 8.71 -4.52
N ALA A 27 -10.87 9.59 -5.50
CA ALA A 27 -10.43 9.25 -6.85
C ALA A 27 -9.08 8.48 -6.80
N ALA A 28 -8.79 7.70 -7.83
CA ALA A 28 -7.60 6.85 -7.92
C ALA A 28 -7.46 5.77 -6.82
N LYS A 29 -8.57 5.36 -6.20
CA LYS A 29 -8.62 4.27 -5.18
C LYS A 29 -7.82 4.58 -3.89
N VAL A 30 -7.62 5.85 -3.57
CA VAL A 30 -6.84 6.28 -2.41
C VAL A 30 -7.76 6.48 -1.20
N PRO A 31 -7.45 5.93 -0.01
CA PRO A 31 -8.18 6.23 1.21
C PRO A 31 -8.06 7.71 1.59
N PHE A 32 -8.96 8.17 2.44
CA PHE A 32 -8.81 9.48 3.06
C PHE A 32 -7.59 9.48 3.98
N GLY A 33 -6.85 10.58 3.97
CA GLY A 33 -5.62 10.73 4.74
C GLY A 33 -5.87 10.80 6.26
N ASN A 34 -4.80 10.70 7.02
CA ASN A 34 -4.85 10.81 8.48
C ASN A 34 -5.45 12.15 8.91
N CYS A 35 -6.26 12.12 9.95
CA CYS A 35 -6.80 13.33 10.58
C CYS A 35 -5.70 14.06 11.40
N ARG A 36 -5.97 15.31 11.79
CA ARG A 36 -5.01 16.12 12.57
C ARG A 36 -4.67 15.52 13.94
N ALA A 37 -5.55 14.69 14.50
CA ALA A 37 -5.33 14.02 15.79
C ALA A 37 -4.39 12.80 15.69
N CYS A 38 -3.98 12.42 14.47
CA CYS A 38 -3.12 11.27 14.26
C CYS A 38 -1.65 11.70 14.18
N THR A 39 -0.83 11.12 15.04
CA THR A 39 0.62 11.31 15.03
C THR A 39 1.29 10.01 14.59
N ASN A 40 2.17 10.06 13.59
CA ASN A 40 2.91 8.89 13.08
C ASN A 40 2.03 7.66 12.76
N GLY A 41 0.84 7.89 12.22
CA GLY A 41 -0.13 6.82 11.95
C GLY A 41 -0.87 6.31 13.18
N ALA A 42 -0.70 6.93 14.35
CA ALA A 42 -1.48 6.65 15.54
C ALA A 42 -2.83 7.37 15.52
N CYS A 43 -3.82 6.83 16.22
CA CYS A 43 -5.17 7.36 16.25
C CYS A 43 -5.88 6.95 17.55
N GLY A 44 -6.29 7.93 18.36
CA GLY A 44 -7.21 7.71 19.47
C GLY A 44 -6.84 6.58 20.44
N GLY A 45 -5.56 6.39 20.75
CA GLY A 45 -5.04 5.30 21.56
C GLY A 45 -4.63 4.07 20.75
N ARG A 46 -4.75 4.11 19.44
CA ARG A 46 -4.23 3.08 18.55
C ARG A 46 -2.82 3.47 18.09
N PRO A 47 -1.77 2.70 18.43
CA PRO A 47 -0.38 3.12 18.23
C PRO A 47 0.06 3.16 16.77
N ASN A 48 -0.52 2.31 15.89
CA ASN A 48 -0.16 2.27 14.46
C ASN A 48 -1.18 1.44 13.66
N MET A 49 -1.03 1.46 12.34
CA MET A 49 -1.90 0.72 11.41
C MET A 49 -1.58 -0.78 11.32
N LYS A 50 -0.58 -1.26 12.02
CA LYS A 50 -0.19 -2.68 12.01
C LYS A 50 -0.94 -3.50 13.04
N VAL A 51 -1.60 -2.84 13.99
CA VAL A 51 -2.39 -3.50 15.02
C VAL A 51 -3.85 -3.55 14.57
N PRO A 52 -4.49 -4.74 14.51
CA PRO A 52 -5.90 -4.86 14.21
C PRO A 52 -6.78 -4.09 15.21
N GLY A 53 -7.90 -3.59 14.75
CA GLY A 53 -8.86 -2.90 15.59
C GLY A 53 -9.46 -1.67 14.90
N PRO A 54 -10.58 -1.14 15.41
CA PRO A 54 -11.27 -0.01 14.84
C PRO A 54 -10.45 1.28 14.98
N CYS A 55 -10.60 2.17 14.01
CA CYS A 55 -10.11 3.53 14.10
C CYS A 55 -11.08 4.36 14.96
N ARG A 56 -10.57 5.08 15.95
CA ARG A 56 -11.34 5.98 16.81
C ARG A 56 -11.36 7.43 16.35
N CYS A 57 -10.86 7.72 15.18
CA CYS A 57 -10.93 9.06 14.62
C CYS A 57 -12.36 9.44 14.29
N PRO A 58 -12.71 10.73 14.42
CA PRO A 58 -14.06 11.20 14.09
C PRO A 58 -14.41 11.03 12.60
N GLY A 59 -13.45 11.13 11.68
CA GLY A 59 -13.64 10.95 10.24
C GLY A 59 -13.02 9.64 9.72
N PRO A 60 -13.21 9.29 8.42
CA PRO A 60 -12.72 8.06 7.81
C PRO A 60 -11.21 8.14 7.54
N CYS A 61 -10.45 8.07 8.59
CA CYS A 61 -9.00 8.17 8.62
C CYS A 61 -8.40 6.77 8.78
N HIS A 62 -7.14 6.54 8.42
CA HIS A 62 -6.44 5.26 8.55
C HIS A 62 -6.92 4.13 7.62
N GLY A 63 -7.43 4.45 6.44
CA GLY A 63 -7.72 3.45 5.41
C GLY A 63 -8.64 2.33 5.91
N TRP A 64 -8.21 1.08 5.82
CA TRP A 64 -9.00 -0.09 6.21
C TRP A 64 -9.52 -0.04 7.66
N ALA A 65 -8.80 0.61 8.56
CA ALA A 65 -9.18 0.68 9.98
C ALA A 65 -10.35 1.64 10.24
N ALA A 66 -10.70 2.47 9.27
CA ALA A 66 -11.91 3.30 9.33
C ALA A 66 -13.17 2.53 8.92
N ALA A 67 -13.04 1.36 8.30
CA ALA A 67 -14.19 0.58 7.87
C ALA A 67 -15.08 0.20 9.08
N THR A 68 -16.38 0.43 8.96
CA THR A 68 -17.33 0.26 10.07
C THR A 68 -18.67 -0.28 9.57
N LEU A 69 -19.35 -1.04 10.42
CA LEU A 69 -20.74 -1.48 10.22
C LEU A 69 -21.76 -0.52 10.83
N ASP A 70 -21.30 0.45 11.63
CA ASP A 70 -22.16 1.37 12.35
C ASP A 70 -22.76 2.44 11.40
N PRO A 71 -24.08 2.41 11.13
CA PRO A 71 -24.73 3.38 10.26
C PRO A 71 -24.69 4.80 10.82
N HIS A 72 -24.64 4.98 12.15
CA HIS A 72 -24.54 6.29 12.78
C HIS A 72 -23.19 6.95 12.49
N VAL A 73 -22.12 6.15 12.47
CA VAL A 73 -20.79 6.61 12.07
C VAL A 73 -20.78 6.97 10.59
N LEU A 74 -21.31 6.11 9.71
CA LEU A 74 -21.35 6.32 8.27
C LEU A 74 -22.12 7.58 7.87
N THR A 75 -23.21 7.90 8.59
CA THR A 75 -24.06 9.08 8.34
C THR A 75 -23.67 10.31 9.16
N SER A 76 -22.64 10.22 9.99
CA SER A 76 -22.24 11.31 10.87
C SER A 76 -21.79 12.56 10.11
N PRO A 77 -21.98 13.76 10.68
CA PRO A 77 -21.47 15.01 10.10
C PRO A 77 -19.97 14.98 9.83
N ALA A 78 -19.19 14.23 10.62
CA ALA A 78 -17.75 14.10 10.46
C ALA A 78 -17.36 13.29 9.21
N TRP A 79 -18.20 12.36 8.75
CA TRP A 79 -17.99 11.55 7.55
C TRP A 79 -18.61 12.18 6.29
N ALA A 80 -19.59 13.07 6.42
CA ALA A 80 -20.29 13.67 5.30
C ALA A 80 -19.36 14.33 4.24
N PRO A 81 -18.29 15.07 4.62
CA PRO A 81 -17.35 15.60 3.63
C PRO A 81 -16.63 14.54 2.84
N ALA A 82 -16.30 13.40 3.46
CA ALA A 82 -15.63 12.29 2.79
C ALA A 82 -16.56 11.60 1.78
N TRP A 83 -17.82 11.39 2.12
CA TRP A 83 -18.80 10.83 1.19
C TRP A 83 -19.06 11.76 -0.01
N ARG A 84 -19.09 13.07 0.19
CA ARG A 84 -19.21 14.03 -0.93
C ARG A 84 -18.02 14.01 -1.89
N GLN A 85 -16.83 13.70 -1.38
CA GLN A 85 -15.59 13.62 -2.15
C GLN A 85 -15.26 12.19 -2.62
N ALA A 86 -16.06 11.20 -2.23
CA ALA A 86 -15.81 9.82 -2.57
C ALA A 86 -15.94 9.59 -4.09
N GLY A 87 -14.92 8.98 -4.68
CA GLY A 87 -14.96 8.47 -6.05
C GLY A 87 -15.29 6.98 -6.11
N ALA A 88 -15.36 6.31 -4.96
CA ALA A 88 -15.72 4.91 -4.84
C ALA A 88 -16.01 4.52 -3.39
N VAL A 89 -16.61 3.34 -3.22
CA VAL A 89 -16.71 2.64 -1.93
C VAL A 89 -15.70 1.49 -1.92
N ALA A 90 -15.03 1.30 -0.79
CA ALA A 90 -14.29 0.09 -0.48
C ALA A 90 -14.90 -0.58 0.74
N TYR A 91 -14.40 -1.77 1.04
CA TYR A 91 -14.74 -2.50 2.26
C TYR A 91 -13.51 -3.17 2.84
N HIS A 92 -13.56 -3.52 4.12
CA HIS A 92 -12.53 -4.29 4.80
C HIS A 92 -12.87 -5.79 4.73
N PRO A 93 -12.20 -6.59 3.86
CA PRO A 93 -12.54 -8.00 3.69
C PRO A 93 -12.41 -8.80 4.97
N GLY A 94 -11.31 -8.61 5.73
CA GLY A 94 -11.11 -9.29 7.00
C GLY A 94 -12.20 -9.01 8.04
N GLY A 95 -12.74 -7.79 8.05
CA GLY A 95 -13.88 -7.42 8.89
C GLY A 95 -15.21 -8.04 8.44
N ALA A 96 -15.32 -8.42 7.18
CA ALA A 96 -16.45 -9.16 6.62
C ALA A 96 -16.27 -10.68 6.70
N GLY A 97 -15.21 -11.18 7.35
CA GLY A 97 -14.94 -12.61 7.44
C GLY A 97 -14.45 -13.25 6.14
N VAL A 98 -13.99 -12.47 5.16
CA VAL A 98 -13.61 -12.98 3.84
C VAL A 98 -12.17 -12.61 3.46
N THR A 99 -11.67 -13.31 2.45
CA THR A 99 -10.42 -13.04 1.77
C THR A 99 -10.71 -12.79 0.28
N VAL A 100 -10.15 -11.72 -0.25
CA VAL A 100 -10.18 -11.40 -1.68
C VAL A 100 -8.83 -11.74 -2.29
N VAL A 101 -8.82 -12.59 -3.29
CA VAL A 101 -7.69 -12.80 -4.20
C VAL A 101 -7.90 -11.85 -5.37
N ASP A 102 -7.09 -10.81 -5.44
CA ASP A 102 -7.13 -9.76 -6.46
C ASP A 102 -6.21 -10.17 -7.61
N LEU A 103 -6.81 -10.46 -8.77
CA LEU A 103 -6.15 -10.95 -9.97
C LEU A 103 -6.10 -9.80 -11.00
N ASP A 104 -4.94 -9.20 -11.18
CA ASP A 104 -4.79 -7.94 -11.91
C ASP A 104 -4.58 -8.11 -13.44
N ASN A 105 -4.48 -9.34 -13.93
CA ASN A 105 -4.22 -9.60 -15.36
C ASN A 105 -4.70 -10.99 -15.80
N PRO A 106 -4.81 -11.25 -17.12
CA PRO A 106 -5.27 -12.53 -17.66
C PRO A 106 -4.43 -13.74 -17.24
N ALA A 107 -3.11 -13.58 -17.07
CA ALA A 107 -2.24 -14.68 -16.65
C ALA A 107 -2.52 -15.08 -15.19
N ALA A 108 -2.80 -14.12 -14.31
CA ALA A 108 -3.22 -14.38 -12.94
C ALA A 108 -4.59 -15.08 -12.89
N ILE A 109 -5.53 -14.67 -13.74
CA ILE A 109 -6.85 -15.31 -13.85
C ILE A 109 -6.71 -16.77 -14.33
N ALA A 110 -5.91 -17.01 -15.38
CA ALA A 110 -5.66 -18.34 -15.91
C ALA A 110 -5.04 -19.26 -14.85
N TRP A 111 -4.07 -18.75 -14.10
CA TRP A 111 -3.50 -19.47 -12.97
C TRP A 111 -4.56 -19.80 -11.90
N ALA A 112 -5.37 -18.81 -11.50
CA ALA A 112 -6.38 -19.02 -10.48
C ALA A 112 -7.39 -20.11 -10.90
N ARG A 113 -7.83 -20.09 -12.15
CA ARG A 113 -8.74 -21.11 -12.71
C ARG A 113 -8.14 -22.52 -12.71
N ALA A 114 -6.83 -22.64 -12.89
CA ALA A 114 -6.16 -23.93 -12.88
C ALA A 114 -5.82 -24.43 -11.46
N ALA A 115 -5.58 -23.53 -10.50
CA ALA A 115 -5.00 -23.86 -9.21
C ALA A 115 -5.96 -23.72 -8.01
N LEU A 116 -7.07 -23.03 -8.17
CA LEU A 116 -7.96 -22.69 -7.06
C LEU A 116 -9.40 -23.18 -7.33
N PRO A 117 -10.14 -23.58 -6.28
CA PRO A 117 -11.55 -23.90 -6.42
C PRO A 117 -12.36 -22.68 -6.83
N ALA A 118 -13.38 -22.87 -7.66
CA ALA A 118 -14.31 -21.83 -8.05
C ALA A 118 -14.98 -21.22 -6.80
N THR A 119 -15.21 -19.91 -6.86
CA THR A 119 -15.82 -19.16 -5.77
C THR A 119 -16.59 -17.97 -6.34
N ARG A 120 -17.13 -17.12 -5.46
CA ARG A 120 -17.74 -15.85 -5.88
C ARG A 120 -16.72 -14.97 -6.57
N THR A 121 -17.05 -14.52 -7.77
CA THR A 121 -16.16 -13.73 -8.62
C THR A 121 -16.79 -12.37 -8.94
N VAL A 122 -15.97 -11.32 -8.88
CA VAL A 122 -16.35 -9.95 -9.24
C VAL A 122 -15.38 -9.44 -10.31
N ALA A 123 -15.90 -9.05 -11.46
CA ALA A 123 -15.08 -8.45 -12.52
C ALA A 123 -14.53 -7.09 -12.07
N THR A 124 -13.28 -6.83 -12.43
CA THR A 124 -12.62 -5.52 -12.25
C THR A 124 -12.29 -4.92 -13.61
N THR A 125 -11.66 -3.75 -13.64
CA THR A 125 -11.30 -3.09 -14.91
C THR A 125 -10.28 -3.89 -15.73
N ARG A 126 -9.40 -4.66 -15.08
CA ARG A 126 -8.29 -5.38 -15.73
C ARG A 126 -8.22 -6.86 -15.37
N GLY A 127 -9.08 -7.31 -14.46
CA GLY A 127 -8.99 -8.64 -13.91
C GLY A 127 -10.24 -9.03 -13.11
N GLU A 128 -10.04 -9.79 -12.06
CA GLU A 128 -11.11 -10.34 -11.22
C GLU A 128 -10.75 -10.30 -9.74
N HIS A 129 -11.75 -10.11 -8.87
CA HIS A 129 -11.66 -10.43 -7.46
C HIS A 129 -12.33 -11.80 -7.23
N TRP A 130 -11.59 -12.74 -6.65
CA TRP A 130 -12.13 -14.01 -6.19
C TRP A 130 -12.28 -13.97 -4.68
N ILE A 131 -13.51 -14.20 -4.19
CA ILE A 131 -13.89 -13.98 -2.78
C ILE A 131 -14.16 -15.30 -2.11
N TYR A 132 -13.40 -15.59 -1.05
CA TYR A 132 -13.48 -16.83 -0.25
C TYR A 132 -13.91 -16.51 1.18
N ARG A 133 -14.68 -17.40 1.83
CA ARG A 133 -14.95 -17.37 3.27
C ARG A 133 -13.69 -17.69 4.07
N GLY A 134 -13.44 -16.93 5.11
CA GLY A 134 -12.27 -17.07 5.98
C GLY A 134 -11.28 -15.93 5.83
N VAL A 135 -10.47 -15.76 6.85
CA VAL A 135 -9.55 -14.64 6.96
C VAL A 135 -8.10 -15.11 7.09
N LEU A 136 -7.19 -14.27 6.63
CA LEU A 136 -5.76 -14.42 6.83
C LEU A 136 -5.06 -13.04 6.77
N GLN A 137 -3.78 -13.01 7.04
CA GLN A 137 -3.00 -11.77 6.89
C GLN A 137 -2.88 -11.40 5.41
N SER A 138 -3.17 -10.15 5.07
CA SER A 138 -3.01 -9.66 3.68
C SER A 138 -1.55 -9.67 3.25
N VAL A 139 -1.32 -10.06 2.01
CA VAL A 139 0.01 -10.11 1.39
C VAL A 139 -0.11 -9.62 -0.06
N ASN A 140 0.72 -8.66 -0.43
CA ASN A 140 0.78 -8.17 -1.81
C ASN A 140 1.82 -8.94 -2.62
N ALA A 141 1.59 -9.03 -3.92
CA ALA A 141 2.51 -9.61 -4.89
C ALA A 141 2.97 -11.04 -4.53
N VAL A 142 2.01 -11.87 -4.04
CA VAL A 142 2.29 -13.29 -3.74
C VAL A 142 2.69 -14.06 -4.99
N ARG A 143 2.22 -13.60 -6.15
CA ARG A 143 2.61 -13.99 -7.51
C ARG A 143 2.51 -12.76 -8.42
N PRO A 144 3.07 -12.79 -9.64
CA PRO A 144 2.85 -11.73 -10.61
C PRO A 144 1.36 -11.49 -10.87
N GLY A 145 0.87 -10.28 -10.54
CA GLY A 145 -0.53 -9.88 -10.70
C GLY A 145 -1.52 -10.51 -9.70
N VAL A 146 -1.04 -11.04 -8.58
CA VAL A 146 -1.89 -11.64 -7.53
C VAL A 146 -1.60 -11.00 -6.18
N ASP A 147 -2.61 -10.32 -5.63
CA ASP A 147 -2.61 -9.80 -4.26
C ASP A 147 -3.65 -10.56 -3.42
N ILE A 148 -3.36 -10.75 -2.15
CA ILE A 148 -4.29 -11.29 -1.15
C ILE A 148 -4.70 -10.17 -0.21
N LYS A 149 -5.99 -9.85 -0.18
CA LYS A 149 -6.56 -8.79 0.66
C LYS A 149 -7.56 -9.40 1.65
N SER A 150 -7.25 -9.27 2.95
CA SER A 150 -8.09 -9.77 4.04
C SER A 150 -7.91 -8.89 5.28
N LEU A 151 -7.24 -9.37 6.33
CA LEU A 151 -6.95 -8.57 7.52
C LEU A 151 -6.03 -7.39 7.18
N MET A 152 -6.29 -6.23 7.77
CA MET A 152 -5.49 -5.01 7.65
C MET A 152 -5.36 -4.49 6.20
N SER A 153 -6.38 -4.73 5.38
CA SER A 153 -6.46 -4.28 4.00
C SER A 153 -7.87 -3.84 3.64
N TYR A 154 -8.03 -3.26 2.47
CA TYR A 154 -9.33 -2.96 1.88
C TYR A 154 -9.38 -3.40 0.42
N ALA A 155 -10.56 -3.73 -0.04
CA ALA A 155 -10.87 -3.98 -1.44
C ALA A 155 -11.90 -2.98 -1.94
N ARG A 156 -11.76 -2.49 -3.18
CA ARG A 156 -12.79 -1.65 -3.80
C ARG A 156 -14.03 -2.47 -4.08
N TRP A 157 -15.19 -1.95 -3.68
CA TRP A 157 -16.46 -2.54 -4.03
C TRP A 157 -16.73 -2.38 -5.54
N ARG A 158 -17.07 -3.47 -6.20
CA ARG A 158 -17.35 -3.56 -7.63
C ARG A 158 -18.70 -4.21 -7.93
N GLY A 159 -19.52 -4.42 -6.90
CA GLY A 159 -20.77 -5.14 -6.99
C GLY A 159 -20.74 -6.48 -6.24
N PRO A 160 -21.88 -7.16 -6.18
CA PRO A 160 -22.03 -8.39 -5.41
C PRO A 160 -21.28 -9.60 -6.02
N GLY A 161 -20.93 -9.51 -7.31
CA GLY A 161 -20.33 -10.62 -8.05
C GLY A 161 -21.31 -11.74 -8.39
N THR A 162 -20.76 -12.82 -8.93
CA THR A 162 -21.49 -14.02 -9.36
C THR A 162 -20.91 -15.27 -8.70
N GLY A 163 -21.68 -16.34 -8.66
CA GLY A 163 -21.27 -17.63 -8.06
C GLY A 163 -21.43 -17.68 -6.54
N THR A 164 -21.27 -18.89 -6.02
CA THR A 164 -21.35 -19.18 -4.59
C THR A 164 -19.99 -19.05 -3.95
N MET A 165 -19.92 -18.36 -2.82
CA MET A 165 -18.67 -18.19 -2.07
C MET A 165 -18.29 -19.52 -1.41
N THR A 166 -17.07 -20.01 -1.66
CA THR A 166 -16.47 -21.20 -1.06
C THR A 166 -15.50 -20.84 0.06
N ASP A 167 -15.07 -21.85 0.81
CA ASP A 167 -14.11 -21.63 1.90
C ASP A 167 -12.71 -21.34 1.38
N LEU A 168 -11.96 -20.56 2.15
CA LEU A 168 -10.60 -20.16 1.81
C LEU A 168 -9.68 -21.38 1.67
N PRO A 169 -9.19 -21.67 0.45
CA PRO A 169 -8.44 -22.88 0.18
C PRO A 169 -7.04 -22.84 0.84
N THR A 170 -6.56 -24.05 1.18
CA THR A 170 -5.20 -24.23 1.76
C THR A 170 -4.12 -23.68 0.84
N ALA A 171 -4.28 -23.75 -0.48
CA ALA A 171 -3.34 -23.19 -1.44
C ALA A 171 -3.14 -21.69 -1.26
N ILE A 172 -4.21 -20.91 -0.97
CA ILE A 172 -4.09 -19.47 -0.68
C ILE A 172 -3.44 -19.23 0.67
N ARG A 173 -3.75 -20.04 1.69
CA ARG A 173 -3.09 -19.97 2.99
C ARG A 173 -1.58 -20.22 2.85
N ALA A 174 -1.19 -21.23 2.08
CA ALA A 174 0.21 -21.53 1.79
C ALA A 174 0.92 -20.35 1.08
N LEU A 175 0.30 -19.73 0.09
CA LEU A 175 0.86 -18.54 -0.59
C LEU A 175 1.06 -17.37 0.37
N ALA A 176 0.17 -17.18 1.34
CA ALA A 176 0.30 -16.10 2.32
C ALA A 176 1.38 -16.38 3.37
N THR A 177 1.67 -17.64 3.64
CA THR A 177 2.73 -18.07 4.58
C THR A 177 4.09 -18.17 3.91
N ILE A 178 4.14 -18.42 2.62
CA ILE A 178 5.37 -18.23 1.86
C ILE A 178 5.67 -16.73 1.91
N ARG A 179 6.39 -16.31 2.95
CA ARG A 179 7.12 -15.05 2.90
C ARG A 179 7.76 -15.04 1.52
N PRO A 180 7.53 -14.03 0.65
CA PRO A 180 8.36 -13.91 -0.53
C PRO A 180 9.78 -14.05 0.01
N ALA A 181 10.48 -15.13 -0.36
CA ALA A 181 11.81 -15.41 0.14
C ALA A 181 12.50 -14.08 0.02
N ALA A 182 12.92 -13.51 1.16
CA ALA A 182 13.61 -12.22 1.15
C ALA A 182 14.62 -12.43 0.05
N ARG A 183 14.40 -11.77 -1.09
CA ARG A 183 15.22 -11.93 -2.31
C ARG A 183 16.60 -12.09 -1.76
N PRO A 184 17.28 -13.27 -1.93
CA PRO A 184 18.47 -13.56 -1.17
C PRO A 184 19.24 -12.27 -1.21
N ALA A 185 19.42 -11.62 -0.05
CA ALA A 185 20.24 -10.42 0.04
C ALA A 185 21.46 -10.92 -0.67
N ALA A 186 21.73 -10.36 -1.87
CA ALA A 186 22.89 -10.77 -2.62
C ALA A 186 23.95 -10.83 -1.55
N VAL A 187 24.45 -12.04 -1.26
CA VAL A 187 25.44 -12.23 -0.21
C VAL A 187 26.60 -11.43 -0.73
N SER A 188 26.57 -10.14 -0.42
CA SER A 188 27.75 -9.33 -0.49
C SER A 188 28.66 -10.05 0.48
N PRO A 189 29.78 -10.59 0.01
CA PRO A 189 30.74 -11.26 0.88
C PRO A 189 30.93 -10.35 2.08
N ALA A 190 30.77 -10.87 3.28
CA ALA A 190 30.85 -10.14 4.53
C ALA A 190 32.10 -9.27 4.46
N ARG A 191 31.90 -8.00 4.19
CA ARG A 191 32.97 -7.02 4.17
C ARG A 191 33.36 -6.86 5.64
N PRO A 192 34.61 -7.09 6.03
CA PRO A 192 35.03 -6.92 7.40
C PRO A 192 34.60 -5.53 7.87
N ALA A 193 34.05 -5.44 9.07
CA ALA A 193 33.68 -4.19 9.70
C ALA A 193 34.94 -3.30 9.75
N VAL A 194 35.02 -2.35 8.84
CA VAL A 194 36.05 -1.30 8.90
C VAL A 194 35.58 -0.32 9.94
N THR A 195 36.13 -0.41 11.13
CA THR A 195 36.10 0.65 12.12
C THR A 195 36.70 1.90 11.48
N VAL A 196 35.91 2.91 11.22
CA VAL A 196 36.36 4.19 10.68
C VAL A 196 36.89 5.00 11.86
N PRO A 197 38.20 5.30 11.94
CA PRO A 197 38.72 6.28 12.86
C PRO A 197 38.18 7.66 12.46
N GLY A 198 37.69 8.46 13.42
CA GLY A 198 37.32 9.85 13.17
C GLY A 198 38.49 10.68 12.66
N GLY A 199 38.30 11.35 11.54
CA GLY A 199 39.27 12.28 10.97
C GLY A 199 38.91 12.56 9.52
N GLY A 200 38.79 13.83 9.12
CA GLY A 200 38.39 14.35 7.81
C GLY A 200 38.95 13.56 6.61
N GLY A 201 38.26 12.52 6.24
CA GLY A 201 38.75 11.56 5.29
C GLY A 201 37.77 11.34 4.17
N GLN A 202 38.30 11.15 3.00
CA GLN A 202 37.67 10.88 1.73
C GLN A 202 36.56 9.83 1.86
N CYS A 203 35.39 10.12 1.24
CA CYS A 203 34.31 9.17 1.08
C CYS A 203 34.85 7.82 0.55
N PRO A 204 34.49 6.68 1.17
CA PRO A 204 34.94 5.36 0.72
C PRO A 204 34.46 5.02 -0.71
N HIS A 205 33.55 5.78 -1.25
CA HIS A 205 33.03 5.66 -2.63
C HIS A 205 33.90 6.38 -3.68
N ARG A 206 35.04 6.87 -3.29
CA ARG A 206 36.28 7.20 -4.06
C ARG A 206 36.22 8.29 -5.13
N THR A 207 35.10 8.60 -5.79
CA THR A 207 35.09 9.65 -6.80
C THR A 207 33.68 10.28 -6.93
N PRO A 208 33.58 11.58 -7.25
CA PRO A 208 32.32 12.20 -7.64
C PRO A 208 31.61 11.44 -8.76
N THR A 209 32.36 10.93 -9.72
CA THR A 209 31.86 10.14 -10.86
C THR A 209 31.13 8.86 -10.41
N TYR A 210 31.53 8.22 -9.34
CA TYR A 210 30.83 7.03 -8.83
C TYR A 210 29.45 7.39 -8.27
N LEU A 211 29.36 8.48 -7.51
CA LEU A 211 28.10 8.99 -6.98
C LEU A 211 27.18 9.45 -8.10
N ASP A 212 27.68 10.26 -9.03
CA ASP A 212 26.91 10.77 -10.17
C ASP A 212 26.34 9.62 -11.03
N ARG A 213 27.13 8.57 -11.27
CA ARG A 213 26.67 7.37 -11.96
C ARG A 213 25.58 6.66 -11.18
N GLY A 214 25.74 6.54 -9.87
CA GLY A 214 24.73 5.96 -8.97
C GLY A 214 23.41 6.72 -8.99
N ILE A 215 23.47 8.06 -9.00
CA ILE A 215 22.31 8.94 -9.12
C ILE A 215 21.66 8.79 -10.50
N ALA A 216 22.43 8.81 -11.59
CA ALA A 216 21.90 8.62 -12.93
C ALA A 216 21.18 7.27 -13.10
N MET A 217 21.75 6.20 -12.54
CA MET A 217 21.08 4.88 -12.53
C MET A 217 19.79 4.88 -11.69
N ALA A 218 19.77 5.63 -10.60
CA ALA A 218 18.57 5.77 -9.76
C ALA A 218 17.47 6.57 -10.48
N GLU A 219 17.82 7.65 -11.16
CA GLU A 219 16.91 8.44 -12.01
C GLU A 219 16.32 7.55 -13.13
N GLN A 220 17.17 6.83 -13.84
CA GLN A 220 16.75 5.92 -14.91
C GLN A 220 15.76 4.88 -14.38
N ARG A 221 16.05 4.26 -13.24
CA ARG A 221 15.17 3.29 -12.61
C ARG A 221 13.79 3.84 -12.26
N ILE A 222 13.73 5.09 -11.80
CA ILE A 222 12.46 5.77 -11.52
C ILE A 222 11.74 6.05 -12.84
N THR A 223 12.45 6.56 -13.84
CA THR A 223 11.90 6.92 -15.16
C THR A 223 11.34 5.69 -15.90
N ASP A 224 11.98 4.54 -15.80
CA ASP A 224 11.57 3.29 -16.45
C ASP A 224 10.39 2.61 -15.74
N ALA A 225 10.00 3.06 -14.56
CA ALA A 225 8.89 2.46 -13.82
C ALA A 225 7.56 2.59 -14.59
N GLN A 226 7.01 1.45 -15.03
CA GLN A 226 5.72 1.38 -15.73
C GLN A 226 4.54 1.13 -14.77
N SER A 227 4.82 0.59 -13.59
CA SER A 227 3.83 0.29 -12.54
C SER A 227 4.46 0.40 -11.17
N ALA A 228 3.64 0.48 -10.11
CA ALA A 228 4.08 0.60 -8.73
C ALA A 228 5.13 1.72 -8.51
N VAL A 229 4.94 2.86 -9.17
CA VAL A 229 5.88 4.00 -9.17
C VAL A 229 6.29 4.37 -7.76
N HIS A 230 5.32 4.57 -6.86
CA HIS A 230 5.59 4.91 -5.46
C HIS A 230 6.55 3.93 -4.75
N THR A 231 6.32 2.62 -4.92
CA THR A 231 7.18 1.59 -4.35
C THR A 231 8.58 1.62 -4.98
N THR A 232 8.67 1.87 -6.28
CA THR A 232 9.95 1.97 -6.99
C THR A 232 10.73 3.19 -6.52
N VAL A 233 10.09 4.34 -6.37
CA VAL A 233 10.69 5.58 -5.83
C VAL A 233 11.23 5.33 -4.41
N TYR A 234 10.42 4.81 -3.50
CA TYR A 234 10.85 4.51 -2.14
C TYR A 234 12.05 3.56 -2.08
N ARG A 235 12.01 2.45 -2.85
CA ARG A 235 13.11 1.48 -2.90
C ARG A 235 14.38 2.06 -3.50
N THR A 236 14.25 2.95 -4.46
CA THR A 236 15.38 3.64 -5.09
C THR A 236 16.01 4.62 -4.11
N PHE A 237 15.22 5.42 -3.40
CA PHE A 237 15.72 6.30 -2.34
C PHE A 237 16.42 5.51 -1.23
N LEU A 238 15.83 4.40 -0.80
CA LEU A 238 16.43 3.52 0.19
C LEU A 238 17.79 2.96 -0.29
N ALA A 239 17.92 2.57 -1.56
CA ALA A 239 19.16 2.08 -2.12
C ALA A 239 20.24 3.17 -2.19
N VAL A 240 19.88 4.38 -2.63
CA VAL A 240 20.81 5.53 -2.67
C VAL A 240 21.27 5.89 -1.26
N LEU A 241 20.35 5.99 -0.30
CA LEU A 241 20.67 6.30 1.09
C LEU A 241 21.47 5.21 1.79
N SER A 242 21.21 3.94 1.50
CA SER A 242 21.99 2.83 2.08
C SER A 242 23.46 2.86 1.63
N THR A 243 23.72 3.41 0.44
CA THR A 243 25.06 3.48 -0.13
C THR A 243 25.75 4.79 0.25
N HIS A 244 25.03 5.91 0.22
CA HIS A 244 25.62 7.27 0.32
C HIS A 244 25.10 8.10 1.51
N GLY A 245 24.13 7.61 2.28
CA GLY A 245 23.49 8.40 3.34
C GLY A 245 24.42 8.76 4.51
N ARG A 246 25.45 7.95 4.76
CA ARG A 246 26.38 8.16 5.89
C ARG A 246 27.69 8.85 5.51
N CYS A 247 28.00 8.96 4.23
CA CYS A 247 29.29 9.52 3.80
C CYS A 247 29.26 11.05 3.61
N GLY A 248 28.09 11.69 3.71
CA GLY A 248 27.93 13.13 3.51
C GLY A 248 28.14 13.61 2.07
N CYS A 249 28.28 12.69 1.10
CA CYS A 249 28.52 13.04 -0.30
C CYS A 249 27.26 13.42 -1.07
N LEU A 250 26.06 13.09 -0.56
CA LEU A 250 24.80 13.48 -1.17
C LEU A 250 24.57 14.98 -0.94
N THR A 251 24.44 15.72 -2.05
CA THR A 251 24.10 17.13 -2.04
C THR A 251 22.61 17.33 -2.32
N ASP A 252 22.09 18.53 -2.04
CA ASP A 252 20.71 18.90 -2.37
C ASP A 252 20.44 18.78 -3.89
N THR A 253 21.46 19.01 -4.73
CA THR A 253 21.36 18.82 -6.18
C THR A 253 21.03 17.36 -6.53
N HIS A 254 21.69 16.39 -5.91
CA HIS A 254 21.42 14.96 -6.12
C HIS A 254 19.99 14.58 -5.68
N ILE A 255 19.55 15.11 -4.53
CA ILE A 255 18.20 14.87 -4.00
C ILE A 255 17.15 15.48 -4.92
N THR A 256 17.38 16.72 -5.37
CA THR A 256 16.49 17.43 -6.30
C THR A 256 16.33 16.65 -7.62
N ARG A 257 17.39 16.12 -8.19
CA ARG A 257 17.36 15.30 -9.39
C ARG A 257 16.45 14.09 -9.22
N LEU A 258 16.61 13.35 -8.13
CA LEU A 258 15.79 12.16 -7.81
C LEU A 258 14.32 12.53 -7.59
N PHE A 259 14.04 13.65 -6.93
CA PHE A 259 12.66 14.13 -6.74
C PHE A 259 12.04 14.57 -8.05
N THR A 260 12.78 15.26 -8.92
CA THR A 260 12.32 15.66 -10.26
C THR A 260 11.95 14.44 -11.10
N ALA A 261 12.77 13.39 -11.10
CA ALA A 261 12.47 12.14 -11.79
C ALA A 261 11.20 11.47 -11.23
N ALA A 262 11.02 11.45 -9.92
CA ALA A 262 9.82 10.91 -9.28
C ALA A 262 8.56 11.71 -9.62
N GLN A 263 8.64 13.04 -9.60
CA GLN A 263 7.54 13.93 -9.94
C GLN A 263 7.14 13.83 -11.42
N ALA A 264 8.11 13.66 -12.31
CA ALA A 264 7.85 13.40 -13.73
C ALA A 264 7.07 12.09 -13.95
N LYS A 265 7.13 11.15 -13.00
CA LYS A 265 6.34 9.92 -12.99
C LYS A 265 5.01 10.03 -12.23
N GLY A 266 4.63 11.25 -11.83
CA GLY A 266 3.35 11.54 -11.17
C GLY A 266 3.36 11.47 -9.65
N GLU A 267 4.53 11.36 -9.01
CA GLU A 267 4.63 11.50 -7.55
C GLU A 267 4.46 12.95 -7.14
N SER A 268 3.70 13.19 -6.08
CA SER A 268 3.58 14.55 -5.52
C SER A 268 4.87 14.94 -4.76
N PRO A 269 5.20 16.24 -4.65
CA PRO A 269 6.32 16.70 -3.85
C PRO A 269 6.28 16.17 -2.40
N ARG A 270 5.09 16.10 -1.82
CA ARG A 270 4.88 15.55 -0.48
C ARG A 270 5.23 14.06 -0.42
N HIS A 271 4.78 13.26 -1.40
CA HIS A 271 5.13 11.84 -1.45
C HIS A 271 6.63 11.61 -1.58
N CYS A 272 7.33 12.43 -2.37
CA CYS A 272 8.79 12.37 -2.48
C CYS A 272 9.46 12.64 -1.13
N THR A 273 9.02 13.69 -0.42
CA THR A 273 9.54 14.03 0.91
C THR A 273 9.26 12.92 1.93
N ASP A 274 8.03 12.40 1.96
CA ASP A 274 7.63 11.33 2.88
C ASP A 274 8.44 10.04 2.60
N ALA A 275 8.59 9.67 1.32
CA ALA A 275 9.38 8.51 0.91
C ALA A 275 10.86 8.64 1.28
N TRP A 276 11.45 9.82 1.09
CA TRP A 276 12.82 10.12 1.48
C TRP A 276 13.02 10.04 3.00
N THR A 277 12.15 10.70 3.76
CA THR A 277 12.18 10.69 5.24
C THR A 277 12.02 9.29 5.80
N ASN A 278 11.07 8.50 5.27
CA ASN A 278 10.86 7.12 5.68
C ASN A 278 12.07 6.23 5.37
N ALA A 279 12.73 6.46 4.23
CA ALA A 279 13.95 5.73 3.87
C ALA A 279 15.12 6.07 4.80
N ARG A 280 15.28 7.36 5.17
CA ARG A 280 16.26 7.81 6.16
C ARG A 280 16.00 7.18 7.54
N THR A 281 14.79 7.30 8.04
CA THR A 281 14.40 6.72 9.35
C THR A 281 14.66 5.21 9.40
N ARG A 282 14.38 4.49 8.30
CA ARG A 282 14.64 3.05 8.22
C ARG A 282 16.12 2.69 8.32
N LEU A 283 17.00 3.59 7.91
CA LEU A 283 18.45 3.41 7.92
C LEU A 283 19.14 4.03 9.14
N GLY A 284 18.38 4.69 10.03
CA GLY A 284 18.92 5.40 11.19
C GLY A 284 19.80 6.60 10.79
N LEU A 285 19.34 7.41 9.80
CA LEU A 285 20.02 8.57 9.25
C LEU A 285 19.33 9.87 9.67
#